data_6fbd8c83af8888e7ff8b5c9c04bda9c2
#
_entry.id   6fbd8c83af8888e7ff8b5c9c04bda9c2
#
_cell.length_a   1.000
_cell.length_b   1.000
_cell.length_c   1.000
_cell.angle_alpha   90.00
_cell.angle_beta   90.00
_cell.angle_gamma   90.00
#
_symmetry.space_group_name_H-M   'P 1'
#
loop_
_entity.id
_entity.type
_entity.pdbx_description
1 polymer ?
#
loop_
_entity_poly.entity_id
_entity_poly.type
_entity_poly.pdbx_seq_one_letter_code
_entity_poly.pdbx_strand_id
1 'polypeptide(L)'
;MQLEFLGTGAGSPSKQRNVTSVALKLLEELNEIWLFDAGEATQHQILHTTIRPRKVTKIFITHLHGDHIFGLPGFLSSRSFQGGNEPLTIYGPVGIKKFVMTALQVSESRLSYPLKFFEIDHSQELFNERGFKVTTMSLDHKIACYGYRIEEADHPGELQVDKLRQDNIPSGPIYGQLKAGKTVKLDDGRVIDGKNYIGKPQPGRIIAILGDTRQTPNAVVLAHKADVLVHESTFAKNEAKMAHNYYHSTSLQAAEVAKQAGVKKLLLTHISARYTGKAAYQLAYQVRDVVPDTRVVNDFDVIDVPFKK
;
A
#
# COMPACT_ATOMS: atom_id res chain seq x y z
N MET A 1 -3.02 -6.58 -8.15
CA MET A 1 -2.69 -5.80 -6.91
C MET A 1 -3.97 -5.35 -6.24
N GLN A 2 -4.10 -5.52 -4.93
CA GLN A 2 -5.28 -5.14 -4.15
C GLN A 2 -4.87 -4.54 -2.81
N LEU A 3 -5.64 -3.56 -2.33
CA LEU A 3 -5.58 -3.09 -0.94
C LEU A 3 -6.73 -3.74 -0.14
N GLU A 4 -6.44 -4.32 1.01
CA GLU A 4 -7.43 -4.86 1.95
C GLU A 4 -7.24 -4.19 3.30
N PHE A 5 -8.32 -3.59 3.84
CA PHE A 5 -8.28 -2.80 5.06
C PHE A 5 -8.64 -3.68 6.26
N LEU A 6 -7.68 -3.88 7.16
CA LEU A 6 -7.86 -4.67 8.38
C LEU A 6 -8.35 -3.84 9.55
N GLY A 7 -8.12 -2.53 9.49
CA GLY A 7 -8.57 -1.57 10.48
C GLY A 7 -8.54 -0.15 9.91
N THR A 8 -9.60 0.60 10.17
CA THR A 8 -9.88 1.90 9.54
C THR A 8 -10.26 2.99 10.53
N GLY A 9 -10.22 2.69 11.83
CA GLY A 9 -10.53 3.60 12.93
C GLY A 9 -9.31 4.30 13.50
N ALA A 10 -9.54 5.47 14.11
CA ALA A 10 -8.54 6.32 14.72
C ALA A 10 -8.45 6.15 16.24
N GLY A 11 -7.23 6.10 16.77
CA GLY A 11 -6.88 6.19 18.20
C GLY A 11 -7.22 4.96 19.03
N SER A 12 -8.43 4.44 18.96
CA SER A 12 -8.87 3.25 19.69
C SER A 12 -9.90 2.43 18.91
N PRO A 13 -9.96 1.10 19.14
CA PRO A 13 -10.98 0.27 18.49
C PRO A 13 -12.40 0.71 18.85
N SER A 14 -13.30 0.59 17.91
CA SER A 14 -14.72 0.80 18.08
C SER A 14 -15.51 -0.46 17.69
N LYS A 15 -16.83 -0.46 17.92
CA LYS A 15 -17.69 -1.58 17.48
C LYS A 15 -17.70 -1.79 15.96
N GLN A 16 -17.42 -0.75 15.18
CA GLN A 16 -17.52 -0.75 13.72
C GLN A 16 -16.17 -0.75 13.02
N ARG A 17 -15.11 -0.33 13.71
CA ARG A 17 -13.77 -0.14 13.13
C ARG A 17 -12.70 -0.54 14.11
N ASN A 18 -11.82 -1.42 13.69
CA ASN A 18 -10.56 -1.65 14.37
C ASN A 18 -9.57 -0.51 14.03
N VAL A 19 -8.50 -0.40 14.80
CA VAL A 19 -7.42 0.57 14.57
C VAL A 19 -6.55 0.18 13.38
N THR A 20 -5.70 1.09 12.94
CA THR A 20 -5.07 1.13 11.62
C THR A 20 -4.25 -0.12 11.28
N SER A 21 -4.63 -0.76 10.18
CA SER A 21 -3.80 -1.72 9.45
C SER A 21 -4.33 -1.91 8.03
N VAL A 22 -3.43 -1.89 7.04
CA VAL A 22 -3.75 -2.07 5.62
C VAL A 22 -2.84 -3.11 5.01
N ALA A 23 -3.39 -4.05 4.26
CA ALA A 23 -2.64 -5.07 3.53
C ALA A 23 -2.61 -4.73 2.03
N LEU A 24 -1.42 -4.58 1.46
CA LEU A 24 -1.20 -4.55 0.02
C LEU A 24 -0.92 -5.99 -0.46
N LYS A 25 -1.88 -6.56 -1.18
CA LYS A 25 -1.76 -7.92 -1.73
C LYS A 25 -1.12 -7.86 -3.12
N LEU A 26 0.07 -8.42 -3.22
CA LEU A 26 0.90 -8.57 -4.43
C LEU A 26 1.00 -10.05 -4.80
N LEU A 27 -0.12 -10.77 -4.73
CA LEU A 27 -0.12 -12.24 -4.87
C LEU A 27 0.19 -12.69 -6.29
N GLU A 28 -0.29 -11.96 -7.30
CA GLU A 28 -0.03 -12.26 -8.71
C GLU A 28 1.37 -11.77 -9.13
N GLU A 29 1.80 -10.63 -8.57
CA GLU A 29 3.06 -9.99 -8.93
C GLU A 29 4.27 -10.68 -8.26
N LEU A 30 4.19 -10.89 -6.95
CA LEU A 30 5.31 -11.35 -6.12
C LEU A 30 5.01 -12.61 -5.31
N ASN A 31 3.74 -13.03 -5.23
CA ASN A 31 3.24 -14.03 -4.28
C ASN A 31 3.46 -13.60 -2.81
N GLU A 32 3.39 -12.30 -2.54
CA GLU A 32 3.64 -11.66 -1.26
C GLU A 32 2.47 -10.77 -0.82
N ILE A 33 2.48 -10.42 0.46
CA ILE A 33 1.63 -9.39 1.07
C ILE A 33 2.53 -8.45 1.85
N TRP A 34 2.28 -7.16 1.74
CA TRP A 34 2.93 -6.13 2.53
C TRP A 34 1.91 -5.48 3.46
N LEU A 35 2.21 -5.38 4.76
CA LEU A 35 1.36 -4.68 5.72
C LEU A 35 1.85 -3.25 5.92
N PHE A 36 0.89 -2.34 6.03
CA PHE A 36 1.09 -0.96 6.45
C PHE A 36 0.37 -0.77 7.77
N ASP A 37 1.14 -0.51 8.80
CA ASP A 37 0.77 -0.53 10.21
C ASP A 37 0.20 -1.88 10.70
N ALA A 38 0.26 -2.08 11.98
CA ALA A 38 -0.25 -3.26 12.67
C ALA A 38 -0.82 -2.81 14.02
N GLY A 39 -1.95 -2.12 13.98
CA GLY A 39 -2.67 -1.70 15.15
C GLY A 39 -3.19 -2.88 15.96
N GLU A 40 -3.77 -2.59 17.10
CA GLU A 40 -4.27 -3.58 18.05
C GLU A 40 -5.15 -4.64 17.35
N ALA A 41 -4.98 -5.90 17.70
CA ALA A 41 -5.74 -7.04 17.19
C ALA A 41 -5.62 -7.28 15.65
N THR A 42 -4.61 -6.75 14.96
CA THR A 42 -4.41 -7.00 13.51
C THR A 42 -4.41 -8.49 13.17
N GLN A 43 -3.76 -9.35 13.97
CA GLN A 43 -3.77 -10.80 13.75
C GLN A 43 -5.17 -11.42 13.87
N HIS A 44 -6.05 -10.84 14.68
CA HIS A 44 -7.44 -11.28 14.80
C HIS A 44 -8.26 -10.84 13.58
N GLN A 45 -8.09 -9.59 13.12
CA GLN A 45 -8.73 -9.08 11.90
C GLN A 45 -8.40 -9.94 10.68
N ILE A 46 -7.14 -10.39 10.55
CA ILE A 46 -6.70 -11.29 9.48
C ILE A 46 -7.52 -12.59 9.43
N LEU A 47 -8.00 -13.11 10.56
CA LEU A 47 -8.82 -14.33 10.59
C LEU A 47 -10.15 -14.20 9.84
N HIS A 48 -10.63 -12.98 9.63
CA HIS A 48 -11.86 -12.70 8.87
C HIS A 48 -11.60 -12.48 7.38
N THR A 49 -10.38 -12.72 6.91
CA THR A 49 -9.92 -12.46 5.53
C THR A 49 -9.31 -13.70 4.90
N THR A 50 -8.94 -13.60 3.63
CA THR A 50 -8.15 -14.64 2.92
C THR A 50 -6.64 -14.47 3.09
N ILE A 51 -6.19 -13.47 3.85
CA ILE A 51 -4.78 -13.20 4.10
C ILE A 51 -4.16 -14.34 4.89
N ARG A 52 -3.05 -14.85 4.37
CA ARG A 52 -2.24 -15.85 5.07
C ARG A 52 -1.02 -15.18 5.67
N PRO A 53 -0.85 -15.13 7.00
CA PRO A 53 0.27 -14.45 7.67
C PRO A 53 1.65 -14.84 7.13
N ARG A 54 1.83 -16.11 6.73
CA ARG A 54 3.08 -16.58 6.11
C ARG A 54 3.46 -15.89 4.80
N LYS A 55 2.49 -15.25 4.12
CA LYS A 55 2.73 -14.49 2.88
C LYS A 55 3.16 -13.03 3.15
N VAL A 56 3.06 -12.58 4.39
CA VAL A 56 3.54 -11.24 4.76
C VAL A 56 5.07 -11.29 4.84
N THR A 57 5.73 -10.53 3.98
CA THR A 57 7.20 -10.47 3.87
C THR A 57 7.78 -9.13 4.29
N LYS A 58 6.96 -8.06 4.22
CA LYS A 58 7.35 -6.71 4.62
C LYS A 58 6.24 -6.07 5.46
N ILE A 59 6.64 -5.32 6.48
CA ILE A 59 5.75 -4.48 7.29
C ILE A 59 6.32 -3.06 7.27
N PHE A 60 5.48 -2.09 6.97
CA PHE A 60 5.80 -0.68 6.94
C PHE A 60 5.03 0.02 8.05
N ILE A 61 5.73 0.57 9.03
CA ILE A 61 5.13 1.31 10.14
C ILE A 61 5.25 2.79 9.88
N THR A 62 4.12 3.48 9.89
CA THR A 62 4.08 4.92 9.63
C THR A 62 4.63 5.72 10.80
N HIS A 63 4.21 5.40 12.02
CA HIS A 63 4.66 6.04 13.26
C HIS A 63 4.41 5.13 14.48
N LEU A 64 4.90 5.52 15.65
CA LEU A 64 4.92 4.67 16.84
C LEU A 64 3.77 4.90 17.83
N HIS A 65 2.65 5.52 17.43
CA HIS A 65 1.46 5.52 18.26
C HIS A 65 0.86 4.11 18.37
N GLY A 66 0.20 3.82 19.50
CA GLY A 66 -0.26 2.49 19.84
C GLY A 66 -1.23 1.89 18.84
N ASP A 67 -2.17 2.71 18.33
CA ASP A 67 -3.17 2.30 17.34
C ASP A 67 -2.57 1.94 15.95
N HIS A 68 -1.24 2.08 15.79
CA HIS A 68 -0.49 1.66 14.61
C HIS A 68 0.49 0.51 14.87
N ILE A 69 0.84 0.21 16.14
CA ILE A 69 1.89 -0.77 16.43
C ILE A 69 1.53 -1.83 17.49
N PHE A 70 0.47 -1.65 18.29
CA PHE A 70 0.20 -2.56 19.42
C PHE A 70 -0.19 -3.97 19.01
N GLY A 71 -0.66 -4.18 17.79
CA GLY A 71 -0.89 -5.51 17.23
C GLY A 71 0.36 -6.21 16.71
N LEU A 72 1.46 -5.47 16.51
CA LEU A 72 2.63 -6.01 15.83
C LEU A 72 3.26 -7.21 16.56
N PRO A 73 3.54 -7.20 17.87
CA PRO A 73 4.08 -8.37 18.56
C PRO A 73 3.19 -9.61 18.46
N GLY A 74 1.89 -9.43 18.60
CA GLY A 74 0.90 -10.51 18.47
C GLY A 74 0.85 -11.08 17.05
N PHE A 75 0.90 -10.21 16.03
CA PHE A 75 0.97 -10.64 14.64
C PHE A 75 2.25 -11.45 14.36
N LEU A 76 3.41 -11.01 14.84
CA LEU A 76 4.68 -11.71 14.65
C LEU A 76 4.64 -13.13 15.22
N SER A 77 4.12 -13.29 16.43
CA SER A 77 3.93 -14.60 17.06
C SER A 77 2.93 -15.46 16.27
N SER A 78 1.79 -14.91 15.88
CA SER A 78 0.77 -15.61 15.09
C SER A 78 1.32 -16.09 13.74
N ARG A 79 2.14 -15.27 13.07
CA ARG A 79 2.80 -15.64 11.81
C ARG A 79 3.70 -16.87 11.99
N SER A 80 4.45 -16.91 13.09
CA SER A 80 5.31 -18.04 13.43
C SER A 80 4.51 -19.33 13.59
N PHE A 81 3.42 -19.30 14.38
CA PHE A 81 2.56 -20.47 14.58
C PHE A 81 1.80 -20.92 13.32
N GLN A 82 1.63 -20.02 12.34
CA GLN A 82 0.94 -20.32 11.08
C GLN A 82 1.89 -20.64 9.91
N GLY A 83 3.10 -21.12 10.22
CA GLY A 83 4.07 -21.62 9.25
C GLY A 83 4.80 -20.54 8.44
N GLY A 84 4.91 -19.33 9.00
CA GLY A 84 5.76 -18.29 8.46
C GLY A 84 7.22 -18.52 8.85
N ASN A 85 8.02 -19.11 7.95
CA ASN A 85 9.43 -19.41 8.20
C ASN A 85 10.40 -18.51 7.42
N GLU A 86 9.89 -17.82 6.38
CA GLU A 86 10.69 -16.93 5.57
C GLU A 86 11.01 -15.61 6.32
N PRO A 87 12.14 -14.96 6.03
CA PRO A 87 12.50 -13.68 6.64
C PRO A 87 11.39 -12.64 6.52
N LEU A 88 11.22 -11.83 7.56
CA LEU A 88 10.30 -10.70 7.57
C LEU A 88 11.09 -9.41 7.81
N THR A 89 10.89 -8.41 6.96
CA THR A 89 11.51 -7.09 7.12
C THR A 89 10.48 -6.08 7.64
N ILE A 90 10.85 -5.36 8.68
CA ILE A 90 10.06 -4.27 9.27
C ILE A 90 10.77 -2.95 8.98
N TYR A 91 10.07 -2.07 8.26
CA TYR A 91 10.45 -0.68 8.00
C TYR A 91 9.63 0.21 8.94
N GLY A 92 10.24 1.18 9.59
CA GLY A 92 9.50 2.11 10.43
C GLY A 92 10.41 3.11 11.15
N PRO A 93 9.84 4.06 11.89
CA PRO A 93 10.61 5.08 12.59
C PRO A 93 11.62 4.48 13.60
N VAL A 94 12.67 5.25 13.89
CA VAL A 94 13.63 4.91 14.95
C VAL A 94 12.89 4.60 16.24
N GLY A 95 13.19 3.45 16.83
CA GLY A 95 12.53 2.92 18.04
C GLY A 95 11.64 1.69 17.77
N ILE A 96 11.26 1.41 16.52
CA ILE A 96 10.43 0.24 16.20
C ILE A 96 11.13 -1.07 16.55
N LYS A 97 12.43 -1.18 16.29
CA LYS A 97 13.22 -2.34 16.66
C LYS A 97 13.21 -2.55 18.18
N LYS A 98 13.43 -1.48 18.94
CA LYS A 98 13.41 -1.54 20.42
C LYS A 98 12.06 -2.01 20.92
N PHE A 99 10.95 -1.46 20.40
CA PHE A 99 9.59 -1.85 20.77
C PHE A 99 9.36 -3.36 20.55
N VAL A 100 9.60 -3.84 19.34
CA VAL A 100 9.37 -5.25 18.97
C VAL A 100 10.27 -6.19 19.80
N MET A 101 11.57 -5.90 19.86
CA MET A 101 12.51 -6.77 20.57
C MET A 101 12.25 -6.82 22.08
N THR A 102 11.86 -5.70 22.69
CA THR A 102 11.46 -5.67 24.11
C THR A 102 10.21 -6.52 24.34
N ALA A 103 9.18 -6.37 23.49
CA ALA A 103 7.96 -7.16 23.62
C ALA A 103 8.23 -8.67 23.52
N LEU A 104 9.02 -9.10 22.53
CA LEU A 104 9.39 -10.50 22.35
C LEU A 104 10.26 -11.03 23.49
N GLN A 105 11.20 -10.23 23.98
CA GLN A 105 12.08 -10.59 25.10
C GLN A 105 11.31 -10.79 26.41
N VAL A 106 10.47 -9.81 26.78
CA VAL A 106 9.71 -9.85 28.04
C VAL A 106 8.67 -10.97 28.05
N SER A 107 8.08 -11.27 26.88
CA SER A 107 7.11 -12.36 26.71
C SER A 107 7.76 -13.73 26.45
N GLU A 108 9.10 -13.80 26.42
CA GLU A 108 9.87 -15.01 26.06
C GLU A 108 9.43 -15.64 24.72
N SER A 109 8.85 -14.83 23.85
CA SER A 109 8.35 -15.27 22.54
C SER A 109 9.51 -15.54 21.59
N ARG A 110 9.52 -16.75 21.01
CA ARG A 110 10.51 -17.15 19.99
C ARG A 110 9.84 -17.27 18.64
N LEU A 111 10.43 -16.62 17.63
CA LEU A 111 9.94 -16.68 16.27
C LEU A 111 10.67 -17.77 15.49
N SER A 112 9.96 -18.45 14.56
CA SER A 112 10.53 -19.48 13.68
C SER A 112 11.29 -18.89 12.47
N TYR A 113 11.41 -17.56 12.39
CA TYR A 113 11.98 -16.85 11.24
C TYR A 113 12.82 -15.64 11.67
N PRO A 114 13.80 -15.23 10.84
CA PRO A 114 14.60 -14.05 11.12
C PRO A 114 13.80 -12.76 10.90
N LEU A 115 13.92 -11.82 11.83
CA LEU A 115 13.46 -10.44 11.67
C LEU A 115 14.60 -9.56 11.18
N LYS A 116 14.31 -8.74 10.17
CA LYS A 116 15.16 -7.64 9.73
C LYS A 116 14.48 -6.32 10.04
N PHE A 117 15.25 -5.33 10.46
CA PHE A 117 14.73 -3.98 10.76
C PHE A 117 15.45 -2.96 9.92
N PHE A 118 14.67 -2.04 9.36
CA PHE A 118 15.16 -0.85 8.71
C PHE A 118 14.51 0.36 9.41
N GLU A 119 15.26 1.00 10.29
CA GLU A 119 14.76 2.18 11.01
C GLU A 119 14.95 3.43 10.16
N ILE A 120 13.86 4.19 9.99
CA ILE A 120 13.76 5.35 9.12
C ILE A 120 13.91 6.61 9.98
N ASP A 121 14.83 7.49 9.62
CA ASP A 121 15.09 8.76 10.28
C ASP A 121 14.96 9.98 9.33
N HIS A 122 14.86 9.75 8.04
CA HIS A 122 14.69 10.80 7.02
C HIS A 122 13.92 10.28 5.78
N SER A 123 13.53 11.20 4.90
CA SER A 123 12.90 10.88 3.62
C SER A 123 13.91 10.25 2.66
N GLN A 124 13.59 9.07 2.10
CA GLN A 124 14.53 8.31 1.27
C GLN A 124 13.83 7.28 0.38
N GLU A 125 14.54 6.74 -0.59
CA GLU A 125 14.19 5.49 -1.25
C GLU A 125 14.57 4.33 -0.30
N LEU A 126 13.63 3.43 -0.04
CA LEU A 126 13.85 2.28 0.83
C LEU A 126 14.45 1.11 0.04
N PHE A 127 13.93 0.87 -1.14
CA PHE A 127 14.43 -0.13 -2.07
C PHE A 127 13.83 0.05 -3.47
N ASN A 128 14.50 -0.56 -4.45
CA ASN A 128 14.02 -0.71 -5.82
C ASN A 128 14.39 -2.13 -6.29
N GLU A 129 13.49 -3.06 -6.10
CA GLU A 129 13.75 -4.49 -6.34
C GLU A 129 12.52 -5.21 -6.87
N ARG A 130 12.73 -6.27 -7.65
CA ARG A 130 11.67 -7.18 -8.14
C ARG A 130 10.50 -6.44 -8.83
N GLY A 131 10.81 -5.33 -9.52
CA GLY A 131 9.80 -4.53 -10.22
C GLY A 131 8.99 -3.58 -9.35
N PHE A 132 9.39 -3.38 -8.10
CA PHE A 132 8.78 -2.42 -7.19
C PHE A 132 9.80 -1.49 -6.57
N LYS A 133 9.50 -0.21 -6.61
CA LYS A 133 10.24 0.83 -5.91
C LYS A 133 9.39 1.36 -4.76
N VAL A 134 9.97 1.46 -3.58
CA VAL A 134 9.32 2.08 -2.41
C VAL A 134 10.14 3.26 -1.92
N THR A 135 9.46 4.40 -1.81
CA THR A 135 10.00 5.65 -1.28
C THR A 135 9.20 6.06 -0.04
N THR A 136 9.87 6.63 0.93
CA THR A 136 9.27 7.20 2.13
C THR A 136 9.59 8.67 2.28
N MET A 137 8.65 9.44 2.82
CA MET A 137 8.87 10.84 3.19
C MET A 137 8.24 11.12 4.56
N SER A 138 8.89 12.03 5.30
CA SER A 138 8.36 12.52 6.58
C SER A 138 7.07 13.29 6.38
N LEU A 139 6.14 13.10 7.31
CA LEU A 139 4.84 13.79 7.38
C LEU A 139 4.81 14.71 8.61
N ASP A 140 3.78 15.56 8.68
CA ASP A 140 3.62 16.53 9.76
C ASP A 140 2.68 16.00 10.85
N HIS A 141 3.24 15.26 11.79
CA HIS A 141 2.53 14.69 12.94
C HIS A 141 3.25 15.00 14.24
N LYS A 142 2.62 14.69 15.38
CA LYS A 142 3.16 14.98 16.73
C LYS A 142 4.46 14.25 17.01
N ILE A 143 4.65 13.06 16.46
CA ILE A 143 5.88 12.26 16.52
C ILE A 143 6.38 11.97 15.11
N ALA A 144 7.59 11.43 14.97
CA ALA A 144 8.12 11.03 13.66
C ALA A 144 7.11 10.13 12.94
N CYS A 145 6.61 10.59 11.81
CA CYS A 145 5.61 9.91 11.00
C CYS A 145 6.01 9.96 9.53
N TYR A 146 5.73 8.88 8.82
CA TYR A 146 6.12 8.69 7.43
C TYR A 146 4.93 8.25 6.59
N GLY A 147 4.96 8.64 5.32
CA GLY A 147 4.16 8.05 4.26
C GLY A 147 5.02 7.20 3.35
N TYR A 148 4.38 6.31 2.61
CA TYR A 148 5.02 5.37 1.69
C TYR A 148 4.41 5.50 0.31
N ARG A 149 5.28 5.62 -0.70
CA ARG A 149 4.91 5.56 -2.10
C ARG A 149 5.46 4.27 -2.70
N ILE A 150 4.58 3.48 -3.29
CA ILE A 150 4.87 2.21 -3.94
C ILE A 150 4.66 2.39 -5.44
N GLU A 151 5.71 2.20 -6.22
CA GLU A 151 5.71 2.31 -7.68
C GLU A 151 6.05 0.96 -8.28
N GLU A 152 5.13 0.44 -9.08
CA GLU A 152 5.38 -0.74 -9.90
C GLU A 152 6.11 -0.32 -11.18
N ALA A 153 7.10 -1.10 -11.60
CA ALA A 153 7.78 -0.88 -12.87
C ALA A 153 6.82 -1.03 -14.05
N ASP A 154 7.09 -0.33 -15.13
CA ASP A 154 6.31 -0.46 -16.36
C ASP A 154 6.38 -1.88 -16.88
N HIS A 155 5.24 -2.38 -17.37
CA HIS A 155 5.13 -3.69 -18.00
C HIS A 155 5.45 -3.59 -19.50
N PRO A 156 6.10 -4.61 -20.07
CA PRO A 156 6.22 -4.71 -21.53
C PRO A 156 4.84 -4.59 -22.19
N GLY A 157 4.80 -3.91 -23.32
CA GLY A 157 3.58 -3.79 -24.11
C GLY A 157 3.02 -5.16 -24.52
N GLU A 158 1.77 -5.18 -24.92
CA GLU A 158 1.14 -6.39 -25.44
C GLU A 158 1.78 -6.81 -26.77
N LEU A 159 1.88 -8.12 -26.99
CA LEU A 159 2.32 -8.65 -28.28
C LEU A 159 1.27 -8.34 -29.33
N GLN A 160 1.68 -7.66 -30.40
CA GLN A 160 0.80 -7.25 -31.53
C GLN A 160 0.53 -8.47 -32.44
N VAL A 161 -0.33 -9.37 -31.97
CA VAL A 161 -0.63 -10.65 -32.64
C VAL A 161 -1.15 -10.46 -34.05
N ASP A 162 -1.96 -9.43 -34.27
CA ASP A 162 -2.52 -9.16 -35.62
C ASP A 162 -1.42 -8.72 -36.61
N LYS A 163 -0.44 -7.97 -36.16
CA LYS A 163 0.73 -7.60 -36.97
C LYS A 163 1.59 -8.84 -37.29
N LEU A 164 1.78 -9.73 -36.31
CA LEU A 164 2.49 -10.99 -36.53
C LEU A 164 1.77 -11.86 -37.59
N ARG A 165 0.44 -11.90 -37.55
CA ARG A 165 -0.35 -12.63 -38.54
C ARG A 165 -0.26 -11.99 -39.93
N GLN A 166 -0.30 -10.66 -40.04
CA GLN A 166 -0.13 -9.93 -41.31
C GLN A 166 1.25 -10.21 -41.92
N ASP A 167 2.28 -10.33 -41.10
CA ASP A 167 3.64 -10.62 -41.57
C ASP A 167 3.89 -12.14 -41.75
N ASN A 168 2.84 -12.96 -41.71
CA ASN A 168 2.89 -14.42 -41.86
C ASN A 168 3.88 -15.08 -40.89
N ILE A 169 3.90 -14.63 -39.61
CA ILE A 169 4.69 -15.27 -38.58
C ILE A 169 3.83 -16.32 -37.89
N PRO A 170 4.22 -17.60 -37.91
CA PRO A 170 3.43 -18.69 -37.38
C PRO A 170 3.25 -18.56 -35.86
N SER A 171 2.03 -18.85 -35.38
CA SER A 171 1.74 -18.90 -33.95
C SER A 171 2.44 -20.09 -33.28
N GLY A 172 2.81 -19.94 -32.01
CA GLY A 172 3.46 -21.01 -31.26
C GLY A 172 4.39 -20.47 -30.18
N PRO A 173 5.32 -21.31 -29.67
CA PRO A 173 6.29 -20.95 -28.63
C PRO A 173 7.12 -19.69 -28.98
N ILE A 174 7.28 -19.41 -30.27
CA ILE A 174 7.97 -18.24 -30.80
C ILE A 174 7.34 -16.92 -30.30
N TYR A 175 6.02 -16.87 -30.14
CA TYR A 175 5.32 -15.68 -29.63
C TYR A 175 5.76 -15.31 -28.21
N GLY A 176 6.08 -16.32 -27.38
CA GLY A 176 6.64 -16.09 -26.03
C GLY A 176 8.02 -15.42 -26.10
N GLN A 177 8.87 -15.84 -27.07
CA GLN A 177 10.19 -15.24 -27.26
C GLN A 177 10.09 -13.82 -27.81
N LEU A 178 9.20 -13.58 -28.79
CA LEU A 178 8.94 -12.26 -29.37
C LEU A 178 8.36 -11.31 -28.33
N LYS A 179 7.43 -11.79 -27.48
CA LYS A 179 6.91 -11.01 -26.35
C LYS A 179 8.00 -10.60 -25.35
N ALA A 180 9.01 -11.44 -25.17
CA ALA A 180 10.19 -11.12 -24.36
C ALA A 180 11.20 -10.18 -25.06
N GLY A 181 10.86 -9.65 -26.25
CA GLY A 181 11.72 -8.75 -27.04
C GLY A 181 12.92 -9.43 -27.68
N LYS A 182 12.95 -10.76 -27.75
CA LYS A 182 14.05 -11.51 -28.35
C LYS A 182 13.98 -11.52 -29.85
N THR A 183 15.14 -11.54 -30.50
CA THR A 183 15.26 -11.81 -31.94
C THR A 183 15.19 -13.31 -32.17
N VAL A 184 14.34 -13.73 -33.10
CA VAL A 184 14.11 -15.14 -33.42
C VAL A 184 14.32 -15.37 -34.92
N LYS A 185 14.94 -16.50 -35.29
CA LYS A 185 15.06 -16.94 -36.67
C LYS A 185 13.96 -17.96 -36.96
N LEU A 186 13.20 -17.73 -38.02
CA LEU A 186 12.15 -18.62 -38.52
C LEU A 186 12.76 -19.76 -39.36
N ASP A 187 11.99 -20.85 -39.57
CA ASP A 187 12.42 -21.99 -40.41
C ASP A 187 12.63 -21.59 -41.87
N ASP A 188 11.96 -20.53 -42.34
CA ASP A 188 12.12 -19.96 -43.70
C ASP A 188 13.33 -19.03 -43.83
N GLY A 189 14.14 -18.90 -42.76
CA GLY A 189 15.36 -18.09 -42.73
C GLY A 189 15.16 -16.62 -42.34
N ARG A 190 13.92 -16.12 -42.23
CA ARG A 190 13.66 -14.75 -41.77
C ARG A 190 14.11 -14.57 -40.34
N VAL A 191 14.64 -13.39 -40.03
CA VAL A 191 15.03 -12.98 -38.68
C VAL A 191 14.03 -11.92 -38.19
N ILE A 192 13.33 -12.23 -37.13
CA ILE A 192 12.28 -11.39 -36.56
C ILE A 192 12.76 -10.80 -35.24
N ASP A 193 12.78 -9.46 -35.17
CA ASP A 193 13.03 -8.74 -33.91
C ASP A 193 11.72 -8.55 -33.15
N GLY A 194 11.59 -9.19 -32.00
CA GLY A 194 10.39 -9.11 -31.14
C GLY A 194 10.03 -7.69 -30.73
N LYS A 195 11.02 -6.79 -30.59
CA LYS A 195 10.76 -5.38 -30.24
C LYS A 195 9.82 -4.67 -31.23
N ASN A 196 9.83 -5.08 -32.49
CA ASN A 196 8.97 -4.50 -33.53
C ASN A 196 7.49 -4.93 -33.38
N TYR A 197 7.21 -5.95 -32.56
CA TYR A 197 5.88 -6.53 -32.37
C TYR A 197 5.36 -6.37 -30.92
N ILE A 198 6.05 -5.60 -30.11
CA ILE A 198 5.60 -5.24 -28.76
C ILE A 198 4.95 -3.85 -28.85
N GLY A 199 3.75 -3.73 -28.31
CA GLY A 199 3.06 -2.45 -28.17
C GLY A 199 3.77 -1.50 -27.22
N LYS A 200 3.16 -0.34 -26.98
CA LYS A 200 3.70 0.62 -25.99
C LYS A 200 3.72 -0.03 -24.61
N PRO A 201 4.77 0.21 -23.79
CA PRO A 201 4.79 -0.21 -22.40
C PRO A 201 3.52 0.26 -21.66
N GLN A 202 2.98 -0.61 -20.82
CA GLN A 202 1.88 -0.25 -19.95
C GLN A 202 2.46 0.33 -18.65
N PRO A 203 2.11 1.57 -18.28
CA PRO A 203 2.61 2.17 -17.05
C PRO A 203 2.26 1.33 -15.83
N GLY A 204 3.24 1.11 -14.97
CA GLY A 204 3.07 0.49 -13.67
C GLY A 204 2.09 1.27 -12.80
N ARG A 205 1.55 0.60 -11.78
CA ARG A 205 0.60 1.17 -10.84
C ARG A 205 1.35 1.91 -9.73
N ILE A 206 0.74 2.98 -9.23
CA ILE A 206 1.31 3.82 -8.17
C ILE A 206 0.31 3.91 -7.03
N ILE A 207 0.74 3.53 -5.83
CA ILE A 207 -0.04 3.65 -4.61
C ILE A 207 0.73 4.53 -3.63
N ALA A 208 0.02 5.46 -2.98
CA ALA A 208 0.54 6.20 -1.83
C ALA A 208 -0.30 5.85 -0.60
N ILE A 209 0.37 5.49 0.51
CA ILE A 209 -0.25 5.23 1.81
C ILE A 209 0.41 6.15 2.81
N LEU A 210 -0.36 7.08 3.35
CA LEU A 210 0.13 8.06 4.31
C LEU A 210 -0.18 7.62 5.74
N GLY A 211 0.74 7.93 6.65
CA GLY A 211 0.44 7.93 8.08
C GLY A 211 -0.37 9.15 8.49
N ASP A 212 -0.58 9.30 9.78
CA ASP A 212 -1.27 10.44 10.37
C ASP A 212 -0.54 11.74 10.08
N THR A 213 -1.27 12.77 9.66
CA THR A 213 -0.61 13.99 9.22
C THR A 213 -1.56 15.18 9.14
N ARG A 214 -1.06 16.35 9.47
CA ARG A 214 -1.60 17.60 8.92
C ARG A 214 -1.27 17.70 7.44
N GLN A 215 -1.94 18.61 6.75
CA GLN A 215 -1.62 18.89 5.35
C GLN A 215 -0.16 19.37 5.21
N THR A 216 0.61 18.67 4.37
CA THR A 216 2.05 18.95 4.17
C THR A 216 2.43 18.78 2.69
N PRO A 217 3.41 19.56 2.18
CA PRO A 217 3.91 19.39 0.81
C PRO A 217 4.42 17.98 0.51
N ASN A 218 5.00 17.29 1.49
CA ASN A 218 5.49 15.93 1.32
C ASN A 218 4.37 14.94 0.99
N ALA A 219 3.17 15.13 1.54
CA ALA A 219 2.00 14.32 1.21
C ALA A 219 1.64 14.46 -0.29
N VAL A 220 1.70 15.66 -0.83
CA VAL A 220 1.46 15.92 -2.27
C VAL A 220 2.52 15.26 -3.14
N VAL A 221 3.81 15.34 -2.74
CA VAL A 221 4.92 14.72 -3.47
C VAL A 221 4.79 13.19 -3.48
N LEU A 222 4.52 12.56 -2.32
CA LEU A 222 4.30 11.12 -2.24
C LEU A 222 3.13 10.64 -3.10
N ALA A 223 2.03 11.40 -3.08
CA ALA A 223 0.82 11.09 -3.80
C ALA A 223 0.87 11.46 -5.29
N HIS A 224 1.96 12.07 -5.79
CA HIS A 224 2.02 12.59 -7.16
C HIS A 224 1.64 11.54 -8.21
N LYS A 225 0.54 11.80 -8.95
CA LYS A 225 -0.06 10.93 -9.98
C LYS A 225 -0.35 9.49 -9.52
N ALA A 226 -0.57 9.27 -8.21
CA ALA A 226 -0.93 7.96 -7.71
C ALA A 226 -2.28 7.49 -8.28
N ASP A 227 -2.37 6.21 -8.58
CA ASP A 227 -3.64 5.59 -8.98
C ASP A 227 -4.58 5.50 -7.78
N VAL A 228 -4.01 5.28 -6.58
CA VAL A 228 -4.73 5.28 -5.30
C VAL A 228 -3.92 6.02 -4.24
N LEU A 229 -4.57 6.91 -3.52
CA LEU A 229 -4.07 7.52 -2.30
C LEU A 229 -4.90 7.03 -1.11
N VAL A 230 -4.25 6.44 -0.12
CA VAL A 230 -4.82 6.16 1.21
C VAL A 230 -4.38 7.29 2.14
N HIS A 231 -5.34 8.04 2.66
CA HIS A 231 -5.09 9.22 3.50
C HIS A 231 -6.00 9.20 4.72
N GLU A 232 -5.50 9.61 5.86
CA GLU A 232 -6.33 9.80 7.05
C GLU A 232 -7.39 10.87 6.83
N SER A 233 -8.51 10.72 7.52
CA SER A 233 -9.59 11.71 7.62
C SER A 233 -10.22 11.64 9.00
N THR A 234 -9.40 11.93 10.00
CA THR A 234 -9.80 11.87 11.41
C THR A 234 -10.90 12.88 11.73
N PHE A 235 -10.99 13.96 10.96
CA PHE A 235 -11.93 15.06 11.16
C PHE A 235 -12.77 15.40 9.92
N ALA A 236 -13.99 15.89 10.16
CA ALA A 236 -14.86 16.37 9.10
C ALA A 236 -14.35 17.69 8.50
N LYS A 237 -14.80 18.02 7.29
CA LYS A 237 -14.34 19.17 6.50
C LYS A 237 -14.42 20.52 7.22
N ASN A 238 -15.35 20.68 8.15
CA ASN A 238 -15.57 21.92 8.92
C ASN A 238 -14.81 21.97 10.25
N GLU A 239 -13.97 20.97 10.54
CA GLU A 239 -13.25 20.85 11.82
C GLU A 239 -11.74 21.13 11.68
N ALA A 240 -11.33 21.95 10.71
CA ALA A 240 -9.93 22.24 10.38
C ALA A 240 -9.07 22.69 11.58
N LYS A 241 -9.64 23.52 12.48
CA LYS A 241 -8.94 23.97 13.70
C LYS A 241 -8.66 22.81 14.64
N MET A 242 -9.61 21.89 14.79
CA MET A 242 -9.45 20.70 15.63
C MET A 242 -8.43 19.75 15.00
N ALA A 243 -8.54 19.47 13.71
CA ALA A 243 -7.57 18.68 12.96
C ALA A 243 -6.14 19.22 13.15
N HIS A 244 -5.95 20.51 12.96
CA HIS A 244 -4.64 21.14 13.14
C HIS A 244 -4.08 20.96 14.55
N ASN A 245 -4.91 21.16 15.59
CA ASN A 245 -4.47 21.07 17.00
C ASN A 245 -4.06 19.65 17.40
N TYR A 246 -4.66 18.63 16.78
CA TYR A 246 -4.37 17.22 17.04
C TYR A 246 -3.40 16.61 16.02
N TYR A 247 -2.82 17.40 15.12
CA TYR A 247 -1.87 16.96 14.09
C TYR A 247 -2.47 15.96 13.09
N HIS A 248 -3.73 16.17 12.73
CA HIS A 248 -4.48 15.38 11.77
C HIS A 248 -5.04 16.22 10.63
N SER A 249 -5.68 15.55 9.69
CA SER A 249 -6.35 16.16 8.55
C SER A 249 -7.87 16.04 8.63
N THR A 250 -8.54 16.96 7.95
CA THR A 250 -9.95 16.83 7.59
C THR A 250 -10.11 16.12 6.26
N SER A 251 -11.33 15.61 5.97
CA SER A 251 -11.65 15.04 4.66
C SER A 251 -11.40 16.03 3.50
N LEU A 252 -11.61 17.33 3.72
CA LEU A 252 -11.34 18.34 2.70
C LEU A 252 -9.84 18.50 2.45
N GLN A 253 -9.02 18.55 3.50
CA GLN A 253 -7.57 18.64 3.37
C GLN A 253 -6.98 17.41 2.67
N ALA A 254 -7.47 16.21 2.99
CA ALA A 254 -7.10 14.98 2.27
C ALA A 254 -7.46 15.07 0.77
N ALA A 255 -8.66 15.59 0.44
CA ALA A 255 -9.09 15.77 -0.94
C ALA A 255 -8.27 16.85 -1.68
N GLU A 256 -7.87 17.93 -1.01
CA GLU A 256 -6.98 18.96 -1.58
C GLU A 256 -5.59 18.40 -1.90
N VAL A 257 -5.00 17.59 -1.00
CA VAL A 257 -3.75 16.86 -1.27
C VAL A 257 -3.91 15.97 -2.51
N ALA A 258 -4.97 15.17 -2.57
CA ALA A 258 -5.24 14.28 -3.70
C ALA A 258 -5.41 15.05 -5.03
N LYS A 259 -6.12 16.18 -5.03
CA LYS A 259 -6.31 17.05 -6.20
C LYS A 259 -4.99 17.66 -6.67
N GLN A 260 -4.20 18.24 -5.74
CA GLN A 260 -2.90 18.85 -6.06
C GLN A 260 -1.92 17.81 -6.61
N ALA A 261 -1.96 16.58 -6.10
CA ALA A 261 -1.12 15.48 -6.54
C ALA A 261 -1.60 14.83 -7.84
N GLY A 262 -2.81 15.13 -8.34
CA GLY A 262 -3.39 14.49 -9.53
C GLY A 262 -3.75 13.02 -9.29
N VAL A 263 -4.20 12.68 -8.09
CA VAL A 263 -4.63 11.32 -7.70
C VAL A 263 -5.93 10.96 -8.38
N LYS A 264 -6.06 9.69 -8.80
CA LYS A 264 -7.29 9.19 -9.45
C LYS A 264 -8.36 8.75 -8.44
N LYS A 265 -7.94 8.05 -7.39
CA LYS A 265 -8.83 7.50 -6.35
C LYS A 265 -8.33 7.86 -4.97
N LEU A 266 -9.18 8.46 -4.15
CA LEU A 266 -8.90 8.81 -2.77
C LEU A 266 -9.65 7.86 -1.83
N LEU A 267 -8.92 7.17 -0.95
CA LEU A 267 -9.45 6.31 0.09
C LEU A 267 -9.20 6.96 1.44
N LEU A 268 -10.29 7.36 2.11
CA LEU A 268 -10.27 7.97 3.43
C LEU A 268 -10.32 6.88 4.51
N THR A 269 -9.33 6.86 5.38
CA THR A 269 -9.18 5.93 6.50
C THR A 269 -8.94 6.70 7.81
N HIS A 270 -8.62 5.99 8.89
CA HIS A 270 -8.35 6.58 10.20
C HIS A 270 -9.52 7.46 10.68
N ILE A 271 -10.71 6.87 10.66
CA ILE A 271 -11.97 7.56 10.92
C ILE A 271 -12.23 7.61 12.43
N SER A 272 -12.43 8.82 12.97
CA SER A 272 -12.78 8.99 14.38
C SER A 272 -14.06 8.24 14.74
N ALA A 273 -14.08 7.58 15.90
CA ALA A 273 -15.25 6.89 16.45
C ALA A 273 -16.50 7.79 16.62
N ARG A 274 -16.33 9.12 16.52
CA ARG A 274 -17.44 10.08 16.51
C ARG A 274 -18.33 9.96 15.26
N TYR A 275 -17.76 9.50 14.14
CA TYR A 275 -18.49 9.35 12.89
C TYR A 275 -18.92 7.90 12.70
N THR A 276 -20.19 7.64 13.01
CA THR A 276 -20.79 6.30 12.89
C THR A 276 -21.78 6.24 11.74
N GLY A 277 -21.94 5.06 11.14
CA GLY A 277 -22.95 4.81 10.10
C GLY A 277 -22.88 5.86 8.97
N LYS A 278 -24.00 6.52 8.69
CA LYS A 278 -24.11 7.51 7.61
C LYS A 278 -23.14 8.70 7.78
N ALA A 279 -22.80 9.09 9.02
CA ALA A 279 -21.93 10.23 9.27
C ALA A 279 -20.50 9.95 8.75
N ALA A 280 -20.01 8.72 8.83
CA ALA A 280 -18.70 8.35 8.27
C ALA A 280 -18.71 8.50 6.74
N TYR A 281 -19.75 8.04 6.04
CA TYR A 281 -19.84 8.17 4.58
C TYR A 281 -19.94 9.61 4.11
N GLN A 282 -20.49 10.52 4.94
CA GLN A 282 -20.56 11.94 4.62
C GLN A 282 -19.18 12.57 4.48
N LEU A 283 -18.14 12.07 5.14
CA LEU A 283 -16.77 12.55 4.99
C LEU A 283 -16.29 12.49 3.53
N ALA A 284 -16.58 11.41 2.83
CA ALA A 284 -16.26 11.29 1.42
C ALA A 284 -17.24 12.05 0.53
N TYR A 285 -18.55 11.98 0.82
CA TYR A 285 -19.56 12.62 -0.01
C TYR A 285 -19.33 14.13 -0.13
N GLN A 286 -18.96 14.79 0.97
CA GLN A 286 -18.75 16.23 1.05
C GLN A 286 -17.55 16.77 0.24
N VAL A 287 -16.70 15.87 -0.30
CA VAL A 287 -15.47 16.24 -1.02
C VAL A 287 -15.39 15.66 -2.43
N ARG A 288 -16.46 15.04 -2.91
CA ARG A 288 -16.52 14.47 -4.27
C ARG A 288 -16.53 15.52 -5.39
N ASP A 289 -16.84 16.74 -5.06
CA ASP A 289 -16.66 17.91 -5.94
C ASP A 289 -15.18 18.26 -6.17
N VAL A 290 -14.31 17.87 -5.22
CA VAL A 290 -12.85 18.06 -5.31
C VAL A 290 -12.18 16.86 -5.97
N VAL A 291 -12.51 15.63 -5.52
CA VAL A 291 -12.04 14.36 -6.09
C VAL A 291 -13.23 13.41 -6.24
N PRO A 292 -13.75 13.20 -7.45
CA PRO A 292 -14.98 12.43 -7.68
C PRO A 292 -14.92 10.98 -7.15
N ASP A 293 -13.82 10.25 -7.37
CA ASP A 293 -13.65 8.88 -6.85
C ASP A 293 -13.04 8.91 -5.44
N THR A 294 -13.82 9.48 -4.49
CA THR A 294 -13.49 9.47 -3.06
C THR A 294 -14.42 8.53 -2.31
N ARG A 295 -13.84 7.69 -1.44
CA ARG A 295 -14.55 6.74 -0.56
C ARG A 295 -13.99 6.78 0.85
N VAL A 296 -14.86 6.64 1.84
CA VAL A 296 -14.47 6.17 3.17
C VAL A 296 -14.42 4.65 3.12
N VAL A 297 -13.27 4.10 3.50
CA VAL A 297 -13.11 2.64 3.60
C VAL A 297 -13.58 2.12 4.95
N ASN A 298 -13.99 0.85 4.97
CA ASN A 298 -14.37 0.13 6.18
C ASN A 298 -13.43 -1.06 6.37
N ASP A 299 -13.44 -1.62 7.57
CA ASP A 299 -12.75 -2.87 7.83
C ASP A 299 -13.23 -3.94 6.85
N PHE A 300 -12.29 -4.71 6.33
CA PHE A 300 -12.47 -5.78 5.33
C PHE A 300 -12.84 -5.31 3.91
N ASP A 301 -12.89 -4.01 3.65
CA ASP A 301 -12.99 -3.54 2.27
C ASP A 301 -11.76 -3.98 1.45
N VAL A 302 -12.02 -4.53 0.26
CA VAL A 302 -11.00 -4.92 -0.72
C VAL A 302 -11.13 -4.00 -1.94
N ILE A 303 -10.06 -3.30 -2.26
CA ILE A 303 -10.01 -2.33 -3.34
C ILE A 303 -9.01 -2.79 -4.39
N ASP A 304 -9.50 -3.08 -5.58
CA ASP A 304 -8.64 -3.38 -6.72
C ASP A 304 -7.90 -2.14 -7.22
N VAL A 305 -6.62 -2.34 -7.55
CA VAL A 305 -5.80 -1.37 -8.27
C VAL A 305 -5.47 -1.96 -9.64
N PRO A 306 -6.36 -1.76 -10.64
CA PRO A 306 -6.19 -2.33 -11.96
C PRO A 306 -5.05 -1.63 -12.73
N PHE A 307 -4.54 -2.30 -13.77
CA PHE A 307 -3.65 -1.66 -14.73
C PHE A 307 -4.33 -0.48 -15.41
N LYS A 308 -3.54 0.50 -15.79
CA LYS A 308 -3.98 1.62 -16.64
C LYS A 308 -4.33 1.07 -18.03
N LYS A 309 -5.56 1.32 -18.47
CA LYS A 309 -5.96 1.05 -19.85
C LYS A 309 -5.47 2.15 -20.78
#